data_18247638b0ac67665e241281bd30c37d
#
_entry.id   18247638b0ac67665e241281bd30c37d
#
_cell.length_a   1.000
_cell.length_b   1.000
_cell.length_c   1.000
_cell.angle_alpha   90.00
_cell.angle_beta   90.00
_cell.angle_gamma   90.00
#
_symmetry.space_group_name_H-M   'P 1'
#
loop_
_entity.id
_entity.type
_entity.pdbx_description
1 polymer ?
#
loop_
_entity_poly.entity_id
_entity_poly.type
_entity_poly.pdbx_seq_one_letter_code
_entity_poly.pdbx_strand_id
1 'polypeptide(L)'
;YGISAMAYPSYDIRNLTLQDAKDIYRRDYWNKLRCGDLPVGIDYLTFDSGVNHGNSRAAKFLQTAVGASTDGIVGEKTVAKVNAKDDIVKVCSDFCVTRGLFYTEISTFQRYKLGWFRRLFDTHATAVSELTEGYVVNNAEHVCKAAVDEEATDKEKSFWNEVVTLSENLSDLVNRKQNDL
;
A
#
# COMPACT_ATOMS: atom_id res chain seq x y z
N TYR A 1 -13.44 -9.24 13.86
CA TYR A 1 -12.30 -9.20 12.96
C TYR A 1 -12.67 -9.43 11.48
N GLY A 2 -13.97 -9.49 11.13
CA GLY A 2 -14.43 -9.70 9.76
C GLY A 2 -14.27 -11.15 9.23
N ILE A 3 -13.90 -12.10 10.09
CA ILE A 3 -13.72 -13.50 9.76
C ILE A 3 -15.01 -14.26 10.06
N SER A 4 -15.57 -14.96 9.06
CA SER A 4 -16.85 -15.66 9.19
C SER A 4 -16.64 -17.15 9.47
N ALA A 5 -17.56 -17.74 10.27
CA ALA A 5 -17.57 -19.18 10.52
C ALA A 5 -17.79 -20.00 9.24
N MET A 6 -18.46 -19.44 8.24
CA MET A 6 -18.67 -20.10 6.96
C MET A 6 -17.36 -20.25 6.18
N ALA A 7 -16.48 -19.24 6.22
CA ALA A 7 -15.17 -19.30 5.55
C ALA A 7 -14.15 -20.12 6.35
N TYR A 8 -14.30 -20.18 7.67
CA TYR A 8 -13.37 -20.84 8.60
C TYR A 8 -14.11 -21.76 9.60
N PRO A 9 -14.74 -22.82 9.13
CA PRO A 9 -15.60 -23.67 9.98
C PRO A 9 -14.84 -24.44 11.08
N SER A 10 -13.52 -24.56 10.97
CA SER A 10 -12.65 -25.21 11.96
C SER A 10 -12.22 -24.29 13.12
N TYR A 11 -12.54 -22.99 13.05
CA TYR A 11 -12.17 -22.02 14.07
C TYR A 11 -13.35 -21.69 14.97
N ASP A 12 -13.10 -21.55 16.27
CA ASP A 12 -14.07 -20.94 17.19
C ASP A 12 -14.09 -19.42 17.00
N ILE A 13 -14.92 -18.96 16.06
CA ILE A 13 -14.98 -17.54 15.65
C ILE A 13 -15.41 -16.62 16.80
N ARG A 14 -16.15 -17.14 17.79
CA ARG A 14 -16.62 -16.33 18.93
C ARG A 14 -15.49 -15.99 19.89
N ASN A 15 -14.53 -16.89 20.04
CA ASN A 15 -13.38 -16.74 20.92
C ASN A 15 -12.08 -16.44 20.16
N LEU A 16 -12.19 -16.05 18.87
CA LEU A 16 -11.03 -15.72 18.03
C LEU A 16 -10.26 -14.54 18.64
N THR A 17 -8.97 -14.74 18.90
CA THR A 17 -8.10 -13.67 19.38
C THR A 17 -7.63 -12.75 18.22
N LEU A 18 -7.09 -11.58 18.56
CA LEU A 18 -6.46 -10.70 17.56
C LEU A 18 -5.28 -11.40 16.86
N GLN A 19 -4.53 -12.23 17.61
CA GLN A 19 -3.39 -12.95 17.03
C GLN A 19 -3.87 -14.01 16.03
N ASP A 20 -4.89 -14.79 16.37
CA ASP A 20 -5.49 -15.76 15.44
C ASP A 20 -5.97 -15.08 14.16
N ALA A 21 -6.62 -13.92 14.29
CA ALA A 21 -7.08 -13.16 13.14
C ALA A 21 -5.90 -12.68 12.26
N LYS A 22 -4.83 -12.15 12.86
CA LYS A 22 -3.60 -11.76 12.15
C LYS A 22 -2.96 -12.95 11.42
N ASP A 23 -2.91 -14.11 12.05
CA ASP A 23 -2.32 -15.32 11.47
C ASP A 23 -3.13 -15.82 10.27
N ILE A 24 -4.47 -15.78 10.37
CA ILE A 24 -5.37 -16.09 9.25
C ILE A 24 -5.13 -15.12 8.08
N TYR A 25 -5.13 -13.81 8.31
CA TYR A 25 -4.90 -12.82 7.27
C TYR A 25 -3.52 -12.94 6.63
N ARG A 26 -2.48 -13.17 7.45
CA ARG A 26 -1.11 -13.40 6.97
C ARG A 26 -1.03 -14.63 6.08
N ARG A 27 -1.55 -15.77 6.57
CA ARG A 27 -1.48 -17.05 5.87
C ARG A 27 -2.28 -17.05 4.57
N ASP A 28 -3.53 -16.57 4.61
CA ASP A 28 -4.52 -16.79 3.55
C ASP A 28 -4.56 -15.67 2.51
N TYR A 29 -4.02 -14.49 2.84
CA TYR A 29 -3.97 -13.33 1.93
C TYR A 29 -2.56 -12.83 1.71
N TRP A 30 -1.87 -12.37 2.75
CA TRP A 30 -0.55 -11.76 2.64
C TRP A 30 0.47 -12.67 1.95
N ASN A 31 0.62 -13.89 2.46
CA ASN A 31 1.60 -14.86 1.93
C ASN A 31 1.19 -15.36 0.54
N LYS A 32 -0.10 -15.63 0.31
CA LYS A 32 -0.59 -16.11 -1.00
C LYS A 32 -0.45 -15.06 -2.10
N LEU A 33 -0.55 -13.80 -1.75
CA LEU A 33 -0.33 -12.67 -2.66
C LEU A 33 1.12 -12.21 -2.70
N ARG A 34 2.03 -12.87 -1.96
CA ARG A 34 3.45 -12.53 -1.87
C ARG A 34 3.69 -11.06 -1.54
N CYS A 35 2.84 -10.48 -0.68
CA CYS A 35 2.92 -9.06 -0.35
C CYS A 35 4.30 -8.67 0.22
N GLY A 36 4.97 -9.57 0.97
CA GLY A 36 6.32 -9.32 1.48
C GLY A 36 7.41 -9.19 0.39
N ASP A 37 7.13 -9.55 -0.86
CA ASP A 37 8.05 -9.42 -2.00
C ASP A 37 7.74 -8.17 -2.86
N LEU A 38 6.70 -7.42 -2.51
CA LEU A 38 6.22 -6.23 -3.24
C LEU A 38 6.74 -4.95 -2.57
N PRO A 39 6.94 -3.87 -3.32
CA PRO A 39 7.25 -2.56 -2.75
C PRO A 39 6.16 -2.09 -1.79
N VAL A 40 6.57 -1.29 -0.80
CA VAL A 40 5.65 -0.59 0.12
C VAL A 40 4.57 0.15 -0.68
N GLY A 41 3.36 0.16 -0.18
CA GLY A 41 2.17 0.72 -0.83
C GLY A 41 1.50 -0.26 -1.80
N ILE A 42 2.26 -0.95 -2.66
CA ILE A 42 1.71 -1.99 -3.55
C ILE A 42 1.32 -3.24 -2.75
N ASP A 43 2.11 -3.62 -1.75
CA ASP A 43 1.81 -4.69 -0.80
C ASP A 43 0.48 -4.43 -0.09
N TYR A 44 0.29 -3.21 0.44
CA TYR A 44 -0.94 -2.79 1.11
C TYR A 44 -2.17 -2.81 0.17
N LEU A 45 -2.06 -2.22 -1.03
CA LEU A 45 -3.14 -2.23 -2.04
C LEU A 45 -3.53 -3.66 -2.46
N THR A 46 -2.52 -4.51 -2.65
CA THR A 46 -2.71 -5.90 -3.06
C THR A 46 -3.35 -6.71 -1.94
N PHE A 47 -2.90 -6.55 -0.71
CA PHE A 47 -3.47 -7.19 0.47
C PHE A 47 -4.92 -6.75 0.70
N ASP A 48 -5.21 -5.44 0.74
CA ASP A 48 -6.58 -4.91 0.90
C ASP A 48 -7.51 -5.46 -0.18
N SER A 49 -7.05 -5.52 -1.41
CA SER A 49 -7.83 -6.07 -2.52
C SER A 49 -8.05 -7.57 -2.38
N GLY A 50 -7.06 -8.31 -1.88
CA GLY A 50 -7.19 -9.75 -1.58
C GLY A 50 -8.28 -10.03 -0.56
N VAL A 51 -8.29 -9.26 0.52
CA VAL A 51 -9.31 -9.39 1.58
C VAL A 51 -10.72 -9.06 1.06
N ASN A 52 -10.86 -8.04 0.20
CA ASN A 52 -12.17 -7.55 -0.26
C ASN A 52 -12.71 -8.26 -1.50
N HIS A 53 -11.84 -8.77 -2.39
CA HIS A 53 -12.23 -9.31 -3.70
C HIS A 53 -11.72 -10.72 -3.96
N GLY A 54 -10.94 -11.28 -3.01
CA GLY A 54 -10.25 -12.56 -3.14
C GLY A 54 -8.92 -12.44 -3.88
N ASN A 55 -8.00 -13.37 -3.56
CA ASN A 55 -6.61 -13.32 -4.01
C ASN A 55 -6.46 -13.31 -5.54
N SER A 56 -7.23 -14.12 -6.26
CA SER A 56 -7.13 -14.17 -7.72
C SER A 56 -7.49 -12.83 -8.38
N ARG A 57 -8.50 -12.13 -7.85
CA ARG A 57 -8.90 -10.82 -8.37
C ARG A 57 -7.87 -9.75 -8.05
N ALA A 58 -7.36 -9.73 -6.83
CA ALA A 58 -6.29 -8.82 -6.42
C ALA A 58 -5.03 -9.01 -7.26
N ALA A 59 -4.64 -10.26 -7.53
CA ALA A 59 -3.52 -10.57 -8.41
C ALA A 59 -3.74 -10.02 -9.83
N LYS A 60 -4.96 -10.15 -10.37
CA LYS A 60 -5.29 -9.60 -11.71
C LYS A 60 -5.22 -8.07 -11.75
N PHE A 61 -5.65 -7.38 -10.69
CA PHE A 61 -5.49 -5.92 -10.60
C PHE A 61 -4.02 -5.52 -10.66
N LEU A 62 -3.18 -6.18 -9.85
CA LEU A 62 -1.75 -5.95 -9.84
C LEU A 62 -1.12 -6.24 -11.22
N GLN A 63 -1.43 -7.38 -11.81
CA GLN A 63 -0.90 -7.81 -13.09
C GLN A 63 -1.26 -6.84 -14.23
N THR A 64 -2.50 -6.36 -14.24
CA THR A 64 -2.94 -5.34 -15.21
C THR A 64 -2.16 -4.04 -15.02
N ALA A 65 -2.01 -3.56 -13.78
CA ALA A 65 -1.32 -2.31 -13.47
C ALA A 65 0.16 -2.33 -13.93
N VAL A 66 0.83 -3.49 -13.88
CA VAL A 66 2.25 -3.60 -14.27
C VAL A 66 2.46 -4.17 -15.69
N GLY A 67 1.38 -4.50 -16.40
CA GLY A 67 1.44 -5.12 -17.73
C GLY A 67 1.96 -6.56 -17.71
N ALA A 68 1.66 -7.32 -16.64
CA ALA A 68 1.94 -8.75 -16.57
C ALA A 68 0.80 -9.57 -17.17
N SER A 69 1.03 -10.89 -17.36
CA SER A 69 -0.03 -11.83 -17.73
C SER A 69 -1.04 -11.93 -16.59
N THR A 70 -2.34 -11.76 -16.89
CA THR A 70 -3.43 -11.67 -15.91
C THR A 70 -4.00 -13.07 -15.57
N ASP A 71 -3.14 -13.98 -15.12
CA ASP A 71 -3.50 -15.35 -14.74
C ASP A 71 -4.12 -15.45 -13.34
N GLY A 72 -4.01 -14.37 -12.52
CA GLY A 72 -4.55 -14.31 -11.18
C GLY A 72 -3.68 -14.97 -10.11
N ILE A 73 -2.39 -15.17 -10.39
CA ILE A 73 -1.40 -15.75 -9.47
C ILE A 73 -0.19 -14.80 -9.40
N VAL A 74 0.12 -14.30 -8.19
CA VAL A 74 1.32 -13.49 -7.99
C VAL A 74 2.54 -14.41 -7.91
N GLY A 75 3.10 -14.74 -9.09
CA GLY A 75 4.33 -15.51 -9.22
C GLY A 75 5.56 -14.61 -9.34
N GLU A 76 6.75 -15.25 -9.47
CA GLU A 76 8.04 -14.56 -9.63
C GLU A 76 8.04 -13.56 -10.79
N LYS A 77 7.41 -13.90 -11.92
CA LYS A 77 7.32 -13.01 -13.08
C LYS A 77 6.51 -11.75 -12.78
N THR A 78 5.44 -11.86 -11.98
CA THR A 78 4.65 -10.70 -11.56
C THR A 78 5.47 -9.82 -10.61
N VAL A 79 6.08 -10.43 -9.59
CA VAL A 79 6.95 -9.71 -8.63
C VAL A 79 8.09 -8.99 -9.35
N ALA A 80 8.79 -9.68 -10.26
CA ALA A 80 9.87 -9.07 -11.03
C ALA A 80 9.40 -7.86 -11.87
N LYS A 81 8.19 -7.95 -12.47
CA LYS A 81 7.62 -6.81 -13.22
C LYS A 81 7.24 -5.63 -12.34
N VAL A 82 6.75 -5.88 -11.12
CA VAL A 82 6.47 -4.83 -10.14
C VAL A 82 7.76 -4.15 -9.73
N ASN A 83 8.77 -4.92 -9.32
CA ASN A 83 10.05 -4.41 -8.82
C ASN A 83 10.91 -3.74 -9.91
N ALA A 84 10.58 -3.94 -11.18
CA ALA A 84 11.22 -3.25 -12.31
C ALA A 84 10.56 -1.90 -12.65
N LYS A 85 9.56 -1.44 -11.87
CA LYS A 85 8.91 -0.14 -12.08
C LYS A 85 9.62 0.95 -11.29
N ASP A 86 9.99 2.02 -11.97
CA ASP A 86 10.64 3.19 -11.35
C ASP A 86 9.62 4.09 -10.63
N ASP A 87 8.40 4.19 -11.15
CA ASP A 87 7.32 5.03 -10.62
C ASP A 87 6.26 4.17 -9.91
N ILE A 88 6.49 3.88 -8.63
CA ILE A 88 5.57 3.09 -7.81
C ILE A 88 4.27 3.84 -7.51
N VAL A 89 4.29 5.17 -7.41
CA VAL A 89 3.09 5.99 -7.22
C VAL A 89 2.16 5.83 -8.42
N LYS A 90 2.71 5.83 -9.63
CA LYS A 90 1.94 5.54 -10.84
C LYS A 90 1.34 4.12 -10.83
N VAL A 91 2.11 3.13 -10.39
CA VAL A 91 1.60 1.74 -10.26
C VAL A 91 0.45 1.67 -9.26
N CYS A 92 0.53 2.37 -8.11
CA CYS A 92 -0.58 2.48 -7.15
C CYS A 92 -1.84 3.06 -7.82
N SER A 93 -1.67 4.11 -8.61
CA SER A 93 -2.78 4.75 -9.32
C SER A 93 -3.39 3.83 -10.38
N ASP A 94 -2.58 3.17 -11.21
CA ASP A 94 -3.03 2.23 -12.25
C ASP A 94 -3.74 1.02 -11.62
N PHE A 95 -3.26 0.52 -10.47
CA PHE A 95 -3.92 -0.52 -9.69
C PHE A 95 -5.32 -0.08 -9.24
N CYS A 96 -5.44 1.13 -8.68
CA CYS A 96 -6.70 1.67 -8.21
C CYS A 96 -7.68 1.94 -9.37
N VAL A 97 -7.20 2.39 -10.52
CA VAL A 97 -8.02 2.52 -11.75
C VAL A 97 -8.59 1.17 -12.16
N THR A 98 -7.74 0.13 -12.22
CA THR A 98 -8.18 -1.22 -12.57
C THR A 98 -9.24 -1.75 -11.60
N ARG A 99 -9.03 -1.55 -10.30
CA ARG A 99 -10.00 -1.92 -9.26
C ARG A 99 -11.30 -1.12 -9.36
N GLY A 100 -11.22 0.19 -9.65
CA GLY A 100 -12.38 1.04 -9.84
C GLY A 100 -13.22 0.64 -11.06
N LEU A 101 -12.58 0.31 -12.18
CA LEU A 101 -13.26 -0.22 -13.37
C LEU A 101 -14.00 -1.53 -13.06
N PHE A 102 -13.36 -2.45 -12.34
CA PHE A 102 -14.04 -3.66 -11.89
C PHE A 102 -15.31 -3.39 -11.07
N TYR A 103 -15.34 -2.34 -10.25
CA TYR A 103 -16.55 -2.00 -9.49
C TYR A 103 -17.73 -1.71 -10.40
N THR A 104 -17.52 -1.05 -11.55
CA THR A 104 -18.60 -0.70 -12.48
C THR A 104 -19.25 -1.91 -13.14
N GLU A 105 -18.58 -3.06 -13.15
CA GLU A 105 -19.09 -4.32 -13.70
C GLU A 105 -19.97 -5.09 -12.71
N ILE A 106 -19.96 -4.70 -11.42
CA ILE A 106 -20.72 -5.41 -10.38
C ILE A 106 -22.18 -4.93 -10.38
N SER A 107 -23.13 -5.85 -10.42
CA SER A 107 -24.58 -5.54 -10.50
C SER A 107 -25.08 -4.64 -9.36
N THR A 108 -24.47 -4.72 -8.18
CA THR A 108 -24.83 -3.91 -7.00
C THR A 108 -24.07 -2.57 -6.92
N PHE A 109 -23.27 -2.23 -7.92
CA PHE A 109 -22.44 -1.03 -7.95
C PHE A 109 -23.23 0.24 -7.61
N GLN A 110 -24.37 0.46 -8.27
CA GLN A 110 -25.19 1.68 -8.05
C GLN A 110 -25.58 1.89 -6.59
N ARG A 111 -25.78 0.78 -5.85
CA ARG A 111 -26.17 0.82 -4.44
C ARG A 111 -24.99 1.14 -3.50
N TYR A 112 -23.80 0.65 -3.80
CA TYR A 112 -22.66 0.71 -2.88
C TYR A 112 -21.51 1.58 -3.38
N LYS A 113 -21.59 2.17 -4.55
CA LYS A 113 -20.53 2.92 -5.23
C LYS A 113 -19.83 3.93 -4.32
N LEU A 114 -20.58 4.69 -3.53
CA LEU A 114 -20.01 5.72 -2.66
C LEU A 114 -19.06 5.13 -1.62
N GLY A 115 -19.45 4.06 -0.93
CA GLY A 115 -18.61 3.39 0.07
C GLY A 115 -17.39 2.71 -0.57
N TRP A 116 -17.57 2.11 -1.77
CA TRP A 116 -16.47 1.46 -2.46
C TRP A 116 -15.42 2.45 -2.97
N PHE A 117 -15.86 3.60 -3.51
CA PHE A 117 -14.92 4.63 -3.93
C PHE A 117 -14.24 5.33 -2.76
N ARG A 118 -14.95 5.59 -1.64
CA ARG A 118 -14.29 6.11 -0.42
C ARG A 118 -13.17 5.19 0.00
N ARG A 119 -13.45 3.89 0.17
CA ARG A 119 -12.41 2.91 0.51
C ARG A 119 -11.27 2.89 -0.50
N LEU A 120 -11.57 2.96 -1.80
CA LEU A 120 -10.56 2.97 -2.86
C LEU A 120 -9.61 4.16 -2.72
N PHE A 121 -10.16 5.36 -2.52
CA PHE A 121 -9.36 6.57 -2.35
C PHE A 121 -8.59 6.57 -1.02
N ASP A 122 -9.20 6.14 0.07
CA ASP A 122 -8.53 6.02 1.37
C ASP A 122 -7.36 5.03 1.29
N THR A 123 -7.58 3.88 0.64
CA THR A 123 -6.54 2.86 0.46
C THR A 123 -5.40 3.37 -0.42
N HIS A 124 -5.72 4.11 -1.51
CA HIS A 124 -4.72 4.74 -2.37
C HIS A 124 -3.91 5.81 -1.62
N ALA A 125 -4.59 6.69 -0.88
CA ALA A 125 -3.93 7.74 -0.11
C ALA A 125 -2.97 7.15 0.94
N THR A 126 -3.40 6.10 1.66
CA THR A 126 -2.53 5.38 2.62
C THR A 126 -1.31 4.77 1.92
N ALA A 127 -1.50 4.08 0.80
CA ALA A 127 -0.40 3.46 0.06
C ALA A 127 0.64 4.48 -0.41
N VAL A 128 0.20 5.65 -0.89
CA VAL A 128 1.10 6.72 -1.33
C VAL A 128 1.77 7.41 -0.14
N SER A 129 1.07 7.59 0.98
CA SER A 129 1.64 8.15 2.21
C SER A 129 2.77 7.27 2.76
N GLU A 130 2.56 5.95 2.82
CA GLU A 130 3.59 5.00 3.28
C GLU A 130 4.84 5.03 2.38
N LEU A 131 4.67 5.20 1.06
CA LEU A 131 5.77 5.38 0.13
C LEU A 131 6.57 6.65 0.41
N THR A 132 5.89 7.77 0.66
CA THR A 132 6.53 9.07 0.91
C THR A 132 7.19 9.12 2.29
N GLU A 133 6.59 8.53 3.31
CA GLU A 133 7.21 8.40 4.64
C GLU A 133 8.48 7.54 4.59
N GLY A 134 8.43 6.39 3.91
CA GLY A 134 9.61 5.56 3.66
C GLY A 134 10.69 6.28 2.86
N TYR A 135 10.30 7.11 1.89
CA TYR A 135 11.23 7.93 1.11
C TYR A 135 11.89 9.04 1.96
N VAL A 136 11.11 9.70 2.82
CA VAL A 136 11.61 10.74 3.73
C VAL A 136 12.56 10.15 4.77
N VAL A 137 12.23 9.01 5.38
CA VAL A 137 13.11 8.33 6.37
C VAL A 137 14.40 7.86 5.72
N ASN A 138 14.34 7.18 4.57
CA ASN A 138 15.53 6.70 3.86
C ASN A 138 16.39 7.85 3.32
N ASN A 139 15.78 8.96 2.89
CA ASN A 139 16.53 10.13 2.48
C ASN A 139 17.05 10.94 3.65
N ALA A 140 16.33 11.01 4.79
CA ALA A 140 16.84 11.65 5.99
C ALA A 140 18.12 10.96 6.50
N GLU A 141 18.19 9.61 6.45
CA GLU A 141 19.43 8.89 6.76
C GLU A 141 20.55 9.16 5.75
N HIS A 142 20.21 9.25 4.46
CA HIS A 142 21.19 9.61 3.39
C HIS A 142 21.65 11.05 3.52
N VAL A 143 20.71 11.95 3.83
CA VAL A 143 20.95 13.38 4.08
C VAL A 143 21.79 13.60 5.32
N CYS A 144 21.53 12.90 6.41
CA CYS A 144 22.35 12.94 7.60
C CYS A 144 23.78 12.42 7.33
N LYS A 145 23.92 11.39 6.49
CA LYS A 145 25.27 10.93 6.05
C LYS A 145 25.95 11.94 5.14
N ALA A 146 25.25 12.53 4.17
CA ALA A 146 25.82 13.54 3.28
C ALA A 146 26.12 14.89 3.97
N ALA A 147 25.33 15.26 5.01
CA ALA A 147 25.61 16.46 5.81
C ALA A 147 26.83 16.29 6.75
N VAL A 148 27.29 15.05 6.96
CA VAL A 148 28.52 14.73 7.74
C VAL A 148 29.73 14.61 6.81
N ASP A 149 29.53 14.53 5.47
CA ASP A 149 30.64 14.53 4.52
C ASP A 149 31.25 15.95 4.43
N GLU A 150 32.50 16.09 4.88
CA GLU A 150 33.24 17.37 4.90
C GLU A 150 33.47 17.96 3.49
N GLU A 151 33.21 17.19 2.41
CA GLU A 151 33.40 17.61 1.02
C GLU A 151 32.12 18.20 0.35
N ALA A 152 30.97 18.23 1.04
CA ALA A 152 29.75 18.82 0.48
C ALA A 152 29.88 20.36 0.31
N THR A 153 29.49 20.87 -0.84
CA THR A 153 29.56 22.32 -1.15
C THR A 153 28.57 23.11 -0.29
N ASP A 154 28.88 24.39 0.00
CA ASP A 154 28.01 25.27 0.79
C ASP A 154 26.59 25.39 0.20
N LYS A 155 26.46 25.22 -1.12
CA LYS A 155 25.18 25.25 -1.83
C LYS A 155 24.34 23.97 -1.55
N GLU A 156 24.98 22.83 -1.46
CA GLU A 156 24.34 21.56 -1.07
C GLU A 156 23.93 21.58 0.38
N LYS A 157 24.77 22.08 1.29
CA LYS A 157 24.43 22.27 2.70
C LYS A 157 23.25 23.20 2.89
N SER A 158 23.17 24.32 2.14
CA SER A 158 22.05 25.26 2.17
C SER A 158 20.75 24.62 1.70
N PHE A 159 20.77 23.89 0.58
CA PHE A 159 19.63 23.18 0.03
C PHE A 159 19.08 22.14 1.04
N TRP A 160 19.98 21.37 1.65
CA TRP A 160 19.56 20.35 2.59
C TRP A 160 19.02 20.91 3.91
N ASN A 161 19.52 22.04 4.39
CA ASN A 161 18.94 22.74 5.54
C ASN A 161 17.51 23.20 5.26
N GLU A 162 17.23 23.66 4.04
CA GLU A 162 15.89 24.08 3.63
C GLU A 162 14.93 22.87 3.56
N VAL A 163 15.38 21.73 3.03
CA VAL A 163 14.61 20.47 3.00
C VAL A 163 14.28 19.96 4.40
N VAL A 164 15.23 19.99 5.34
CA VAL A 164 15.02 19.58 6.74
C VAL A 164 13.97 20.50 7.40
N THR A 165 14.09 21.80 7.22
CA THR A 165 13.14 22.79 7.79
C THR A 165 11.73 22.58 7.22
N LEU A 166 11.59 22.25 5.93
CA LEU A 166 10.30 21.96 5.30
C LEU A 166 9.69 20.65 5.85
N SER A 167 10.52 19.64 6.10
CA SER A 167 10.05 18.35 6.65
C SER A 167 9.58 18.48 8.10
N GLU A 168 10.26 19.28 8.92
CA GLU A 168 9.86 19.58 10.29
C GLU A 168 8.54 20.36 10.34
N ASN A 169 8.37 21.36 9.46
CA ASN A 169 7.14 22.12 9.35
C ASN A 169 5.93 21.26 8.90
N LEU A 170 6.15 20.30 8.00
CA LEU A 170 5.12 19.34 7.57
C LEU A 170 4.74 18.38 8.70
N SER A 171 5.70 17.88 9.44
CA SER A 171 5.48 17.01 10.61
C SER A 171 4.66 17.73 11.69
N ASP A 172 4.98 19.00 11.98
CA ASP A 172 4.24 19.83 12.94
C ASP A 172 2.80 20.12 12.48
N LEU A 173 2.58 20.29 11.17
CA LEU A 173 1.24 20.51 10.60
C LEU A 173 0.36 19.24 10.70
N VAL A 174 0.95 18.07 10.48
CA VAL A 174 0.27 16.77 10.64
C VAL A 174 -0.08 16.52 12.10
N ASN A 175 0.86 16.77 13.03
CA ASN A 175 0.65 16.58 14.45
C ASN A 175 -0.40 17.55 15.03
N ARG A 176 -0.48 18.79 14.54
CA ARG A 176 -1.53 19.76 14.94
C ARG A 176 -2.91 19.32 14.50
N LYS A 177 -3.06 18.80 13.29
CA LYS A 177 -4.35 18.27 12.78
C LYS A 177 -4.83 17.02 13.50
N GLN A 178 -3.92 16.21 14.06
CA GLN A 178 -4.30 15.04 14.86
C GLN A 178 -4.75 15.41 16.29
N ASN A 179 -4.35 16.56 16.81
CA ASN A 179 -4.75 17.02 18.14
C ASN A 179 -6.02 17.88 18.15
N ASP A 180 -6.52 18.29 16.98
CA ASP A 180 -7.76 19.09 16.79
C ASP A 180 -8.99 18.25 16.43
N LEU A 181 -8.87 16.89 16.45
CA LEU A 181 -9.95 15.90 16.25
C LEU A 181 -10.23 15.14 17.55
#